data_33652a0693d270703707707b8ff8c79d
#
_entry.id   33652a0693d270703707707b8ff8c79d
#
_cell.length_a   1.000
_cell.length_b   1.000
_cell.length_c   1.000
_cell.angle_alpha   90.00
_cell.angle_beta   90.00
_cell.angle_gamma   90.00
#
_symmetry.space_group_name_H-M   'P 1'
#
loop_
_entity.id
_entity.type
_entity.pdbx_description
1 polymer ?
#
loop_
_entity_poly.entity_id
_entity_poly.type
_entity_poly.pdbx_seq_one_letter_code
_entity_poly.pdbx_strand_id
1 'polypeptide(L)'
;MTRSLSVFLAATLLAGCPELPPGDITSPFYWSEVFLDKYERELEVGPLEPGPAPLEEPRAVLLITGVTIQARWFDPIVARLERDGFVPVMYEPPELLSGDLFQASEDLADVVDRVLADTGQDKIDILAECTGGLIARHYIQSLGGDAKVSRLVTFVSPQHGLPKAALAYDLVGWPALDDLTPGSAFLEAVNGVPLPDNVPVTSIYTCTDEYIQPYTTSIIPGATNIGLCDGFVGHFQTFYDPSIYLVMHTALTAPLPDDGVADEPGTDPGSDPGRDDPVSGGCNSNGTGGQRTGLLLVGLALAIGVGRRRARVVRR
;
A
#
# COMPACT_ATOMS: atom_id res chain seq x y z
N MET A 1 -6.51 49.18 18.76
CA MET A 1 -5.66 49.10 17.56
C MET A 1 -4.77 47.86 17.59
N THR A 2 -5.30 46.69 17.90
CA THR A 2 -4.49 45.45 18.10
C THR A 2 -5.05 44.19 17.36
N ARG A 3 -5.98 44.34 16.43
CA ARG A 3 -6.55 43.22 15.66
C ARG A 3 -6.02 43.08 14.22
N SER A 4 -5.28 44.07 13.70
CA SER A 4 -4.76 44.03 12.32
C SER A 4 -3.42 43.32 12.15
N LEU A 5 -2.63 43.14 13.22
CA LEU A 5 -1.29 42.56 13.12
C LEU A 5 -1.31 41.02 13.05
N SER A 6 -2.33 40.39 13.63
CA SER A 6 -2.43 38.90 13.65
C SER A 6 -2.87 38.31 12.30
N VAL A 7 -3.60 39.05 11.48
CA VAL A 7 -4.06 38.59 10.16
C VAL A 7 -2.91 38.64 9.14
N PHE A 8 -2.00 39.62 9.26
CA PHE A 8 -0.84 39.74 8.34
C PHE A 8 0.22 38.64 8.58
N LEU A 9 0.38 38.17 9.83
CA LEU A 9 1.36 37.14 10.14
C LEU A 9 0.90 35.73 9.70
N ALA A 10 -0.42 35.49 9.65
CA ALA A 10 -0.99 34.26 9.12
C ALA A 10 -0.87 34.15 7.59
N ALA A 11 -1.02 35.28 6.89
CA ALA A 11 -0.93 35.32 5.43
C ALA A 11 0.50 35.12 4.90
N THR A 12 1.55 35.47 5.67
CA THR A 12 2.94 35.27 5.25
C THR A 12 3.48 33.88 5.50
N LEU A 13 2.87 33.08 6.36
CA LEU A 13 3.22 31.66 6.58
C LEU A 13 2.58 30.71 5.55
N LEU A 14 1.57 31.16 4.83
CA LEU A 14 0.89 30.40 3.77
C LEU A 14 1.48 30.66 2.37
N ALA A 15 2.36 31.62 2.20
CA ALA A 15 2.93 32.02 0.91
C ALA A 15 3.91 31.00 0.28
N GLY A 16 4.05 29.81 0.86
CA GLY A 16 4.90 28.74 0.33
C GLY A 16 4.20 27.39 0.16
N CYS A 17 2.92 27.28 0.50
CA CYS A 17 2.16 26.08 0.17
C CYS A 17 1.66 26.18 -1.27
N PRO A 18 1.93 25.19 -2.12
CA PRO A 18 1.32 25.14 -3.44
C PRO A 18 -0.21 25.15 -3.25
N GLU A 19 -0.87 26.06 -3.95
CA GLU A 19 -2.34 26.13 -3.94
C GLU A 19 -2.88 24.83 -4.55
N LEU A 20 -3.79 24.18 -3.83
CA LEU A 20 -4.52 23.05 -4.39
C LEU A 20 -5.35 23.55 -5.57
N PRO A 21 -5.49 22.77 -6.65
CA PRO A 21 -6.39 23.10 -7.73
C PRO A 21 -7.82 23.27 -7.19
N PRO A 22 -8.64 24.13 -7.80
CA PRO A 22 -10.01 24.33 -7.36
C PRO A 22 -10.81 23.03 -7.54
N GLY A 23 -11.58 22.63 -6.52
CA GLY A 23 -12.38 21.42 -6.57
C GLY A 23 -13.02 21.10 -5.22
N ASP A 24 -13.83 20.06 -5.22
CA ASP A 24 -14.48 19.55 -4.01
C ASP A 24 -13.54 18.62 -3.25
N ILE A 25 -12.91 19.13 -2.20
CA ILE A 25 -11.97 18.37 -1.36
C ILE A 25 -12.63 17.21 -0.60
N THR A 26 -13.96 17.13 -0.54
CA THR A 26 -14.67 16.00 0.06
C THR A 26 -14.88 14.86 -0.94
N SER A 27 -14.62 15.08 -2.23
CA SER A 27 -14.70 14.05 -3.26
C SER A 27 -13.41 13.22 -3.31
N PRO A 28 -13.47 11.88 -3.24
CA PRO A 28 -12.29 11.02 -3.43
C PRO A 28 -11.71 11.14 -4.84
N PHE A 29 -12.54 11.40 -5.84
CA PHE A 29 -12.10 11.62 -7.23
C PHE A 29 -11.26 12.88 -7.39
N TYR A 30 -11.56 13.95 -6.64
CA TYR A 30 -10.73 15.15 -6.64
C TYR A 30 -9.28 14.83 -6.24
N TRP A 31 -9.09 14.10 -5.15
CA TRP A 31 -7.76 13.71 -4.69
C TRP A 31 -7.07 12.74 -5.64
N SER A 32 -7.83 11.82 -6.23
CA SER A 32 -7.30 10.93 -7.24
C SER A 32 -6.71 11.68 -8.43
N GLU A 33 -7.43 12.68 -8.96
CA GLU A 33 -6.94 13.50 -10.08
C GLU A 33 -5.72 14.35 -9.68
N VAL A 34 -5.71 14.92 -8.46
CA VAL A 34 -4.57 15.68 -7.94
C VAL A 34 -3.31 14.79 -7.87
N PHE A 35 -3.44 13.54 -7.44
CA PHE A 35 -2.31 12.61 -7.38
C PHE A 35 -1.89 12.17 -8.77
N LEU A 36 -2.82 11.83 -9.64
CA LEU A 36 -2.52 11.41 -11.01
C LEU A 36 -1.78 12.49 -11.81
N ASP A 37 -2.22 13.75 -11.75
CA ASP A 37 -1.51 14.86 -12.44
C ASP A 37 -0.04 14.97 -12.01
N LYS A 38 0.23 14.68 -10.73
CA LYS A 38 1.58 14.71 -10.19
C LYS A 38 2.49 13.60 -10.72
N TYR A 39 1.94 12.39 -10.92
CA TYR A 39 2.68 11.18 -11.26
C TYR A 39 2.39 10.66 -12.68
N GLU A 40 1.72 11.45 -13.52
CA GLU A 40 1.31 11.05 -14.87
C GLU A 40 2.45 10.47 -15.70
N ARG A 41 3.66 11.03 -15.59
CA ARG A 41 4.81 10.57 -16.37
C ARG A 41 5.39 9.26 -15.88
N GLU A 42 5.40 9.05 -14.58
CA GLU A 42 5.91 7.85 -13.92
C GLU A 42 5.01 6.66 -14.20
N LEU A 43 3.71 6.92 -14.46
CA LEU A 43 2.71 5.90 -14.79
C LEU A 43 2.63 5.59 -16.30
N GLU A 44 3.29 6.36 -17.18
CA GLU A 44 3.38 6.01 -18.59
C GLU A 44 4.09 4.68 -18.79
N VAL A 45 3.40 3.72 -19.39
CA VAL A 45 3.99 2.42 -19.74
C VAL A 45 4.82 2.57 -21.01
N GLY A 46 6.13 2.60 -20.84
CA GLY A 46 7.12 2.57 -21.93
C GLY A 46 7.57 1.15 -22.27
N PRO A 47 8.67 1.03 -23.05
CA PRO A 47 9.33 -0.26 -23.20
C PRO A 47 9.73 -0.83 -21.85
N LEU A 48 9.30 -2.06 -21.55
CA LEU A 48 9.60 -2.71 -20.29
C LEU A 48 11.07 -3.17 -20.25
N GLU A 49 11.67 -3.07 -19.08
CA GLU A 49 12.95 -3.69 -18.76
C GLU A 49 12.88 -5.23 -18.89
N PRO A 50 14.01 -5.95 -19.06
CA PRO A 50 14.03 -7.41 -18.98
C PRO A 50 13.43 -7.89 -17.64
N GLY A 51 12.54 -8.88 -17.72
CA GLY A 51 11.86 -9.45 -16.57
C GLY A 51 12.30 -10.88 -16.25
N PRO A 52 11.70 -11.50 -15.23
CA PRO A 52 11.79 -12.92 -14.96
C PRO A 52 11.31 -13.75 -16.17
N ALA A 53 11.61 -15.04 -16.16
CA ALA A 53 11.01 -15.97 -17.13
C ALA A 53 9.50 -16.01 -16.92
N PRO A 54 8.69 -15.94 -18.00
CA PRO A 54 7.25 -16.04 -17.88
C PRO A 54 6.82 -17.36 -17.25
N LEU A 55 5.69 -17.33 -16.55
CA LEU A 55 5.08 -18.53 -15.98
C LEU A 55 4.75 -19.54 -17.11
N GLU A 56 4.97 -20.83 -16.83
CA GLU A 56 4.59 -21.90 -17.76
C GLU A 56 3.06 -22.03 -17.89
N GLU A 57 2.36 -21.84 -16.78
CA GLU A 57 0.89 -21.82 -16.72
C GLU A 57 0.41 -20.44 -16.24
N PRO A 58 -0.45 -19.76 -17.02
CA PRO A 58 -0.98 -18.45 -16.64
C PRO A 58 -1.81 -18.52 -15.36
N ARG A 59 -1.58 -17.60 -14.43
CA ARG A 59 -2.34 -17.48 -13.18
C ARG A 59 -3.02 -16.14 -13.10
N ALA A 60 -4.28 -16.13 -12.66
CA ALA A 60 -5.02 -14.91 -12.43
C ALA A 60 -4.52 -14.19 -11.17
N VAL A 61 -4.28 -12.91 -11.29
CA VAL A 61 -3.96 -12.01 -10.18
C VAL A 61 -5.00 -10.90 -10.13
N LEU A 62 -5.79 -10.88 -9.07
CA LEU A 62 -6.72 -9.79 -8.80
C LEU A 62 -5.96 -8.61 -8.17
N LEU A 63 -5.99 -7.48 -8.84
CA LEU A 63 -5.37 -6.23 -8.41
C LEU A 63 -6.42 -5.35 -7.75
N ILE A 64 -6.19 -4.93 -6.50
CA ILE A 64 -7.16 -4.16 -5.71
C ILE A 64 -6.55 -2.81 -5.34
N THR A 65 -7.24 -1.73 -5.72
CA THR A 65 -6.81 -0.36 -5.40
C THR A 65 -7.16 0.03 -3.96
N GLY A 66 -6.41 0.97 -3.41
CA GLY A 66 -6.72 1.62 -2.13
C GLY A 66 -7.60 2.86 -2.26
N VAL A 67 -7.73 3.60 -1.16
CA VAL A 67 -8.52 4.84 -1.12
C VAL A 67 -7.95 5.89 -2.08
N THR A 68 -8.81 6.50 -2.89
CA THR A 68 -8.49 7.52 -3.91
C THR A 68 -7.65 7.04 -5.09
N ILE A 69 -7.37 5.75 -5.20
CA ILE A 69 -6.53 5.19 -6.27
C ILE A 69 -7.41 4.63 -7.39
N GLN A 70 -7.25 5.19 -8.60
CA GLN A 70 -7.89 4.66 -9.82
C GLN A 70 -7.09 3.49 -10.38
N ALA A 71 -7.76 2.61 -11.14
CA ALA A 71 -7.16 1.43 -11.76
C ALA A 71 -5.89 1.75 -12.59
N ARG A 72 -5.86 2.89 -13.28
CA ARG A 72 -4.71 3.32 -14.11
C ARG A 72 -3.39 3.49 -13.34
N TRP A 73 -3.42 3.58 -12.02
CA TRP A 73 -2.19 3.56 -11.22
C TRP A 73 -1.43 2.24 -11.36
N PHE A 74 -2.17 1.18 -11.62
CA PHE A 74 -1.58 -0.15 -11.79
C PHE A 74 -1.06 -0.43 -13.19
N ASP A 75 -1.24 0.45 -14.18
CA ASP A 75 -0.80 0.20 -15.56
C ASP A 75 0.64 -0.30 -15.67
N PRO A 76 1.66 0.26 -14.94
CA PRO A 76 3.01 -0.27 -14.98
C PRO A 76 3.17 -1.66 -14.36
N ILE A 77 2.36 -1.99 -13.34
CA ILE A 77 2.34 -3.33 -12.71
C ILE A 77 1.66 -4.31 -13.64
N VAL A 78 0.50 -3.95 -14.22
CA VAL A 78 -0.26 -4.77 -15.18
C VAL A 78 0.63 -5.18 -16.34
N ALA A 79 1.30 -4.21 -16.98
CA ALA A 79 2.17 -4.49 -18.12
C ALA A 79 3.31 -5.48 -17.79
N ARG A 80 3.87 -5.41 -16.58
CA ARG A 80 4.90 -6.33 -16.10
C ARG A 80 4.34 -7.71 -15.77
N LEU A 81 3.16 -7.77 -15.14
CA LEU A 81 2.50 -9.04 -14.85
C LEU A 81 2.15 -9.79 -16.15
N GLU A 82 1.61 -9.10 -17.17
CA GLU A 82 1.32 -9.68 -18.47
C GLU A 82 2.58 -10.20 -19.16
N ARG A 83 3.68 -9.43 -19.14
CA ARG A 83 4.99 -9.87 -19.66
C ARG A 83 5.46 -11.17 -18.98
N ASP A 84 5.23 -11.29 -17.67
CA ASP A 84 5.71 -12.40 -16.85
C ASP A 84 4.71 -13.57 -16.81
N GLY A 85 3.66 -13.56 -17.65
CA GLY A 85 2.74 -14.69 -17.86
C GLY A 85 1.58 -14.77 -16.87
N PHE A 86 1.32 -13.73 -16.09
CA PHE A 86 0.10 -13.63 -15.27
C PHE A 86 -1.09 -13.11 -16.11
N VAL A 87 -2.29 -13.32 -15.59
CA VAL A 87 -3.55 -12.75 -16.08
C VAL A 87 -4.03 -11.73 -15.05
N PRO A 88 -3.60 -10.46 -15.16
CA PRO A 88 -4.03 -9.43 -14.22
C PRO A 88 -5.50 -9.06 -14.45
N VAL A 89 -6.27 -8.99 -13.37
CA VAL A 89 -7.66 -8.53 -13.36
C VAL A 89 -7.76 -7.35 -12.41
N MET A 90 -8.16 -6.19 -12.93
CA MET A 90 -8.31 -4.98 -12.11
C MET A 90 -9.65 -4.93 -11.38
N TYR A 91 -9.62 -4.61 -10.11
CA TYR A 91 -10.77 -4.22 -9.32
C TYR A 91 -10.54 -2.83 -8.71
N GLU A 92 -11.29 -1.86 -9.19
CA GLU A 92 -11.43 -0.54 -8.61
C GLU A 92 -12.74 -0.53 -7.80
N PRO A 93 -12.67 -0.51 -6.45
CA PRO A 93 -13.86 -0.48 -5.63
C PRO A 93 -14.71 0.78 -5.87
N PRO A 94 -16.03 0.71 -5.66
CA PRO A 94 -16.91 1.86 -5.79
C PRO A 94 -16.39 3.06 -4.99
N GLU A 95 -16.61 4.27 -5.53
CA GLU A 95 -16.21 5.53 -4.91
C GLU A 95 -14.73 5.57 -4.49
N LEU A 96 -13.87 4.86 -5.23
CA LEU A 96 -12.44 4.73 -4.94
C LEU A 96 -12.16 4.33 -3.49
N LEU A 97 -12.90 3.33 -3.00
CA LEU A 97 -12.77 2.75 -1.66
C LEU A 97 -12.89 3.77 -0.52
N SER A 98 -13.67 4.85 -0.70
CA SER A 98 -13.92 5.84 0.36
C SER A 98 -15.11 5.49 1.27
N GLY A 99 -15.90 4.46 0.91
CA GLY A 99 -17.05 3.95 1.65
C GLY A 99 -16.70 3.05 2.83
N ASP A 100 -17.70 2.34 3.34
CA ASP A 100 -17.59 1.38 4.43
C ASP A 100 -16.73 0.16 4.03
N LEU A 101 -15.71 -0.19 4.83
CA LEU A 101 -14.77 -1.25 4.50
C LEU A 101 -15.34 -2.66 4.75
N PHE A 102 -16.32 -2.83 5.63
CA PHE A 102 -17.03 -4.12 5.75
C PHE A 102 -17.81 -4.40 4.48
N GLN A 103 -18.57 -3.42 3.98
CA GLN A 103 -19.32 -3.57 2.73
C GLN A 103 -18.38 -3.83 1.55
N ALA A 104 -17.27 -3.09 1.47
CA ALA A 104 -16.28 -3.29 0.41
C ALA A 104 -15.66 -4.71 0.44
N SER A 105 -15.51 -5.28 1.63
CA SER A 105 -15.02 -6.67 1.78
C SER A 105 -16.07 -7.71 1.34
N GLU A 106 -17.37 -7.43 1.58
CA GLU A 106 -18.48 -8.26 1.08
C GLU A 106 -18.59 -8.18 -0.44
N ASP A 107 -18.50 -6.96 -1.00
CA ASP A 107 -18.52 -6.75 -2.46
C ASP A 107 -17.34 -7.46 -3.16
N LEU A 108 -16.19 -7.56 -2.50
CA LEU A 108 -15.02 -8.27 -3.00
C LEU A 108 -15.29 -9.77 -3.19
N ALA A 109 -16.14 -10.39 -2.37
CA ALA A 109 -16.51 -11.80 -2.54
C ALA A 109 -17.16 -12.06 -3.89
N ASP A 110 -18.10 -11.17 -4.30
CA ASP A 110 -18.75 -11.27 -5.61
C ASP A 110 -17.79 -11.02 -6.78
N VAL A 111 -16.79 -10.16 -6.56
CA VAL A 111 -15.72 -9.90 -7.56
C VAL A 111 -14.86 -11.14 -7.75
N VAL A 112 -14.41 -11.78 -6.67
CA VAL A 112 -13.60 -13.01 -6.73
C VAL A 112 -14.37 -14.13 -7.43
N ASP A 113 -15.66 -14.29 -7.13
CA ASP A 113 -16.50 -15.31 -7.77
C ASP A 113 -16.61 -15.12 -9.29
N ARG A 114 -16.75 -13.87 -9.73
CA ARG A 114 -16.74 -13.55 -11.17
C ARG A 114 -15.39 -13.84 -11.80
N VAL A 115 -14.28 -13.45 -11.16
CA VAL A 115 -12.94 -13.70 -11.69
C VAL A 115 -12.66 -15.18 -11.83
N LEU A 116 -13.03 -16.00 -10.84
CA LEU A 116 -12.92 -17.45 -10.91
C LEU A 116 -13.74 -18.04 -12.07
N ALA A 117 -14.99 -17.57 -12.24
CA ALA A 117 -15.86 -18.01 -13.33
C ALA A 117 -15.31 -17.62 -14.71
N ASP A 118 -14.78 -16.39 -14.85
CA ASP A 118 -14.27 -15.85 -16.12
C ASP A 118 -12.93 -16.48 -16.51
N THR A 119 -12.08 -16.80 -15.54
CA THR A 119 -10.75 -17.38 -15.77
C THR A 119 -10.74 -18.91 -15.78
N GLY A 120 -11.77 -19.55 -15.22
CA GLY A 120 -11.85 -21.00 -15.05
C GLY A 120 -10.84 -21.57 -14.06
N GLN A 121 -10.24 -20.74 -13.22
CA GLN A 121 -9.29 -21.17 -12.20
C GLN A 121 -10.02 -21.51 -10.89
N ASP A 122 -9.48 -22.47 -10.14
CA ASP A 122 -10.04 -22.87 -8.84
C ASP A 122 -9.74 -21.86 -7.74
N LYS A 123 -8.58 -21.19 -7.84
CA LYS A 123 -8.12 -20.14 -6.93
C LYS A 123 -7.39 -19.03 -7.70
N ILE A 124 -7.35 -17.84 -7.12
CA ILE A 124 -6.62 -16.67 -7.66
C ILE A 124 -5.59 -16.14 -6.66
N ASP A 125 -4.58 -15.47 -7.18
CA ASP A 125 -3.69 -14.64 -6.36
C ASP A 125 -4.31 -13.24 -6.18
N ILE A 126 -4.03 -12.57 -5.07
CA ILE A 126 -4.42 -11.16 -4.85
C ILE A 126 -3.17 -10.31 -4.63
N LEU A 127 -3.07 -9.20 -5.37
CA LEU A 127 -2.10 -8.13 -5.13
C LEU A 127 -2.87 -6.84 -4.81
N ALA A 128 -2.79 -6.37 -3.57
CA ALA A 128 -3.63 -5.30 -3.08
C ALA A 128 -2.82 -4.13 -2.49
N GLU A 129 -3.19 -2.94 -2.88
CA GLU A 129 -2.55 -1.70 -2.45
C GLU A 129 -3.30 -1.08 -1.28
N CYS A 130 -2.56 -0.51 -0.33
CA CYS A 130 -3.05 0.34 0.75
C CYS A 130 -4.28 -0.29 1.46
N THR A 131 -5.39 0.42 1.53
CA THR A 131 -6.65 -0.05 2.15
C THR A 131 -7.24 -1.27 1.43
N GLY A 132 -6.95 -1.46 0.13
CA GLY A 132 -7.31 -2.67 -0.61
C GLY A 132 -6.78 -3.96 0.03
N GLY A 133 -5.58 -3.89 0.66
CA GLY A 133 -5.01 -5.01 1.40
C GLY A 133 -5.80 -5.38 2.66
N LEU A 134 -6.46 -4.41 3.29
CA LEU A 134 -7.29 -4.64 4.48
C LEU A 134 -8.62 -5.33 4.12
N ILE A 135 -9.31 -4.88 3.06
CA ILE A 135 -10.54 -5.55 2.62
C ILE A 135 -10.26 -6.97 2.11
N ALA A 136 -9.11 -7.18 1.45
CA ALA A 136 -8.69 -8.51 1.02
C ALA A 136 -8.41 -9.43 2.22
N ARG A 137 -7.74 -8.94 3.28
CA ARG A 137 -7.54 -9.71 4.51
C ARG A 137 -8.85 -10.06 5.18
N HIS A 138 -9.75 -9.09 5.36
CA HIS A 138 -11.06 -9.34 5.98
C HIS A 138 -11.85 -10.37 5.19
N TYR A 139 -11.86 -10.28 3.86
CA TYR A 139 -12.48 -11.27 2.99
C TYR A 139 -11.91 -12.68 3.21
N ILE A 140 -10.58 -12.82 3.20
CA ILE A 140 -9.91 -14.10 3.38
C ILE A 140 -10.15 -14.67 4.77
N GLN A 141 -10.03 -13.87 5.83
CA GLN A 141 -10.10 -14.33 7.21
C GLN A 141 -11.52 -14.59 7.70
N SER A 142 -12.54 -13.90 7.17
CA SER A 142 -13.88 -13.85 7.78
C SER A 142 -15.04 -14.13 6.82
N LEU A 143 -14.80 -14.08 5.49
CA LEU A 143 -15.88 -14.21 4.49
C LEU A 143 -15.68 -15.40 3.54
N GLY A 144 -14.81 -16.36 3.92
CA GLY A 144 -14.59 -17.61 3.17
C GLY A 144 -13.65 -17.47 1.97
N GLY A 145 -12.89 -16.38 1.89
CA GLY A 145 -11.91 -16.15 0.83
C GLY A 145 -10.73 -17.14 0.86
N ASP A 146 -10.44 -17.76 1.99
CA ASP A 146 -9.39 -18.77 2.16
C ASP A 146 -9.59 -20.01 1.27
N ALA A 147 -10.83 -20.30 0.89
CA ALA A 147 -11.13 -21.38 -0.06
C ALA A 147 -10.86 -20.99 -1.52
N LYS A 148 -10.80 -19.69 -1.85
CA LYS A 148 -10.79 -19.15 -3.22
C LYS A 148 -9.51 -18.39 -3.57
N VAL A 149 -8.69 -18.04 -2.58
CA VAL A 149 -7.45 -17.30 -2.75
C VAL A 149 -6.25 -18.22 -2.50
N SER A 150 -5.28 -18.20 -3.41
CA SER A 150 -4.04 -18.98 -3.26
C SER A 150 -3.04 -18.26 -2.38
N ARG A 151 -2.92 -16.94 -2.55
CA ARG A 151 -2.02 -16.07 -1.76
C ARG A 151 -2.49 -14.62 -1.76
N LEU A 152 -2.10 -13.88 -0.74
CA LEU A 152 -2.30 -12.44 -0.64
C LEU A 152 -0.96 -11.74 -0.56
N VAL A 153 -0.71 -10.83 -1.48
CA VAL A 153 0.40 -9.87 -1.41
C VAL A 153 -0.19 -8.49 -1.22
N THR A 154 0.14 -7.81 -0.12
CA THR A 154 -0.23 -6.42 0.11
C THR A 154 0.99 -5.54 -0.02
N PHE A 155 0.82 -4.31 -0.51
CA PHE A 155 1.88 -3.32 -0.50
C PHE A 155 1.38 -1.98 0.02
N VAL A 156 2.23 -1.30 0.77
CA VAL A 156 1.97 -0.02 1.45
C VAL A 156 0.62 0.04 2.16
N SER A 157 0.25 -1.04 2.85
CA SER A 157 -1.09 -1.22 3.45
C SER A 157 -1.08 -0.98 4.96
N PRO A 158 -1.97 -0.11 5.51
CA PRO A 158 -2.01 0.23 6.93
C PRO A 158 -2.77 -0.83 7.76
N GLN A 159 -2.20 -2.00 7.91
CA GLN A 159 -2.83 -3.17 8.49
C GLN A 159 -3.35 -3.01 9.94
N HIS A 160 -2.78 -2.06 10.69
CA HIS A 160 -3.23 -1.69 12.04
C HIS A 160 -3.79 -0.27 12.10
N GLY A 161 -4.18 0.30 10.94
CA GLY A 161 -4.78 1.61 10.81
C GLY A 161 -3.78 2.77 10.82
N LEU A 162 -4.32 3.97 10.79
CA LEU A 162 -3.57 5.22 10.72
C LEU A 162 -3.97 6.15 11.87
N PRO A 163 -3.05 6.58 12.73
CA PRO A 163 -3.36 7.48 13.86
C PRO A 163 -3.98 8.81 13.44
N LYS A 164 -3.78 9.23 12.18
CA LYS A 164 -4.32 10.48 11.64
C LYS A 164 -5.65 10.31 10.87
N ALA A 165 -6.16 9.06 10.76
CA ALA A 165 -7.36 8.78 9.98
C ALA A 165 -8.60 9.49 10.54
N ALA A 166 -8.78 9.55 11.87
CA ALA A 166 -9.88 10.26 12.50
C ALA A 166 -9.89 11.75 12.14
N LEU A 167 -8.72 12.42 12.11
CA LEU A 167 -8.63 13.82 11.71
C LEU A 167 -8.98 13.99 10.22
N ALA A 168 -8.57 13.08 9.37
CA ALA A 168 -8.91 13.11 7.96
C ALA A 168 -10.42 12.86 7.75
N TYR A 169 -11.02 11.95 8.53
CA TYR A 169 -12.47 11.71 8.54
C TYR A 169 -13.25 12.99 8.88
N ASP A 170 -12.83 13.70 9.93
CA ASP A 170 -13.46 14.98 10.32
C ASP A 170 -13.44 16.03 9.20
N LEU A 171 -12.49 15.94 8.28
CA LEU A 171 -12.34 16.89 7.18
C LEU A 171 -13.16 16.53 5.95
N VAL A 172 -13.17 15.25 5.56
CA VAL A 172 -13.76 14.82 4.28
C VAL A 172 -14.98 13.90 4.44
N GLY A 173 -15.19 13.30 5.62
CA GLY A 173 -16.37 12.49 5.94
C GLY A 173 -16.41 11.11 5.30
N TRP A 174 -15.27 10.55 4.83
CA TRP A 174 -15.25 9.23 4.19
C TRP A 174 -15.29 8.11 5.24
N PRO A 175 -16.29 7.20 5.21
CA PRO A 175 -16.40 6.09 6.16
C PRO A 175 -15.12 5.25 6.26
N ALA A 176 -14.42 5.00 5.15
CA ALA A 176 -13.16 4.27 5.16
C ALA A 176 -12.11 4.87 6.11
N LEU A 177 -12.09 6.19 6.32
CA LEU A 177 -11.15 6.84 7.23
C LEU A 177 -11.51 6.60 8.70
N ASP A 178 -12.81 6.48 9.02
CA ASP A 178 -13.26 6.07 10.35
C ASP A 178 -12.83 4.62 10.62
N ASP A 179 -13.06 3.73 9.65
CA ASP A 179 -12.63 2.33 9.69
C ASP A 179 -11.10 2.16 9.80
N LEU A 180 -10.32 3.10 9.25
CA LEU A 180 -8.85 3.10 9.36
C LEU A 180 -8.34 3.71 10.68
N THR A 181 -9.23 4.24 11.53
CA THR A 181 -8.81 4.77 12.83
C THR A 181 -8.45 3.60 13.77
N PRO A 182 -7.26 3.62 14.42
CA PRO A 182 -6.87 2.57 15.34
C PRO A 182 -7.91 2.32 16.44
N GLY A 183 -8.34 1.07 16.59
CA GLY A 183 -9.41 0.67 17.50
C GLY A 183 -10.81 0.74 16.90
N SER A 184 -10.95 1.00 15.61
CA SER A 184 -12.22 0.86 14.91
C SER A 184 -12.70 -0.59 14.90
N ALA A 185 -14.02 -0.78 14.79
CA ALA A 185 -14.62 -2.12 14.71
C ALA A 185 -14.07 -2.94 13.53
N PHE A 186 -13.77 -2.29 12.41
CA PHE A 186 -13.19 -2.95 11.23
C PHE A 186 -11.78 -3.47 11.53
N LEU A 187 -10.90 -2.64 12.08
CA LEU A 187 -9.53 -3.07 12.42
C LEU A 187 -9.51 -4.12 13.52
N GLU A 188 -10.43 -4.06 14.49
CA GLU A 188 -10.59 -5.10 15.50
C GLU A 188 -11.01 -6.44 14.87
N ALA A 189 -11.95 -6.41 13.92
CA ALA A 189 -12.37 -7.61 13.18
C ALA A 189 -11.22 -8.21 12.38
N VAL A 190 -10.47 -7.40 11.62
CA VAL A 190 -9.34 -7.88 10.79
C VAL A 190 -8.18 -8.40 11.65
N ASN A 191 -7.83 -7.71 12.73
CA ASN A 191 -6.67 -8.07 13.54
C ASN A 191 -6.99 -9.05 14.68
N GLY A 192 -8.27 -9.27 14.98
CA GLY A 192 -8.74 -10.22 15.98
C GLY A 192 -8.82 -11.66 15.48
N VAL A 193 -8.75 -11.89 14.16
CA VAL A 193 -8.79 -13.21 13.55
C VAL A 193 -7.40 -13.57 13.03
N PRO A 194 -6.85 -14.78 13.31
CA PRO A 194 -5.56 -15.20 12.79
C PRO A 194 -5.60 -15.36 11.27
N LEU A 195 -4.43 -15.27 10.63
CA LEU A 195 -4.30 -15.63 9.22
C LEU A 195 -4.57 -17.13 9.03
N PRO A 196 -5.24 -17.53 7.94
CA PRO A 196 -5.42 -18.96 7.63
C PRO A 196 -4.10 -19.59 7.18
N ASP A 197 -3.83 -20.82 7.62
CA ASP A 197 -2.57 -21.53 7.34
C ASP A 197 -2.41 -21.87 5.83
N ASN A 198 -3.52 -21.98 5.10
CA ASN A 198 -3.55 -22.35 3.67
C ASN A 198 -3.44 -21.16 2.70
N VAL A 199 -3.35 -19.92 3.20
CA VAL A 199 -3.18 -18.72 2.37
C VAL A 199 -1.96 -17.94 2.86
N PRO A 200 -0.80 -18.11 2.23
CA PRO A 200 0.37 -17.31 2.57
C PRO A 200 0.09 -15.82 2.31
N VAL A 201 0.45 -15.01 3.30
CA VAL A 201 0.29 -13.55 3.24
C VAL A 201 1.66 -12.90 3.26
N THR A 202 1.90 -11.99 2.30
CA THR A 202 3.09 -11.15 2.27
C THR A 202 2.69 -9.69 2.37
N SER A 203 3.31 -8.97 3.30
CA SER A 203 3.17 -7.51 3.41
C SER A 203 4.47 -6.83 2.99
N ILE A 204 4.41 -6.04 1.91
CA ILE A 204 5.51 -5.23 1.41
C ILE A 204 5.27 -3.79 1.86
N TYR A 205 6.23 -3.18 2.54
CA TYR A 205 6.08 -1.82 3.05
C TYR A 205 7.36 -1.01 2.88
N THR A 206 7.23 0.31 2.91
CA THR A 206 8.37 1.21 2.86
C THR A 206 8.56 1.91 4.20
N CYS A 207 9.84 2.05 4.64
CA CYS A 207 10.17 2.71 5.90
C CYS A 207 10.07 4.23 5.83
N THR A 208 9.95 4.78 4.62
CA THR A 208 9.87 6.22 4.32
C THR A 208 8.57 6.62 3.66
N ASP A 209 7.53 5.79 3.83
CA ASP A 209 6.19 6.07 3.34
C ASP A 209 5.66 7.39 3.93
N GLU A 210 5.20 8.30 3.08
CA GLU A 210 4.68 9.60 3.51
C GLU A 210 3.23 9.55 4.01
N TYR A 211 2.48 8.50 3.66
CA TYR A 211 1.07 8.32 4.04
C TYR A 211 0.90 7.30 5.16
N ILE A 212 1.60 6.17 5.10
CA ILE A 212 1.50 5.10 6.07
C ILE A 212 2.50 5.33 7.22
N GLN A 213 2.08 6.10 8.20
CA GLN A 213 2.90 6.47 9.35
C GLN A 213 2.20 6.19 10.67
N PRO A 214 2.87 5.44 11.57
CA PRO A 214 4.20 4.82 11.41
C PRO A 214 4.17 3.65 10.42
N TYR A 215 5.24 3.42 9.65
CA TYR A 215 5.31 2.32 8.69
C TYR A 215 5.10 0.93 9.34
N THR A 216 5.38 0.82 10.62
CA THR A 216 5.19 -0.42 11.40
C THR A 216 3.72 -0.88 11.45
N THR A 217 2.76 0.00 11.12
CA THR A 217 1.35 -0.38 10.99
C THR A 217 1.12 -1.37 9.83
N SER A 218 2.06 -1.49 8.88
CA SER A 218 1.99 -2.45 7.77
C SER A 218 2.46 -3.86 8.13
N ILE A 219 3.07 -4.05 9.30
CA ILE A 219 3.61 -5.35 9.73
C ILE A 219 2.47 -6.25 10.20
N ILE A 220 2.32 -7.42 9.58
CA ILE A 220 1.28 -8.39 9.92
C ILE A 220 1.91 -9.55 10.70
N PRO A 221 1.48 -9.83 11.94
CA PRO A 221 1.92 -11.00 12.68
C PRO A 221 1.57 -12.30 11.94
N GLY A 222 2.52 -13.20 11.80
CA GLY A 222 2.33 -14.48 11.09
C GLY A 222 2.47 -14.40 9.56
N ALA A 223 2.63 -13.21 8.98
CA ALA A 223 2.89 -13.04 7.56
C ALA A 223 4.38 -12.89 7.25
N THR A 224 4.76 -13.05 5.98
CA THR A 224 6.04 -12.60 5.47
C THR A 224 6.04 -11.09 5.35
N ASN A 225 6.90 -10.39 6.10
CA ASN A 225 6.96 -8.94 6.11
C ASN A 225 8.25 -8.46 5.44
N ILE A 226 8.13 -7.71 4.33
CA ILE A 226 9.27 -7.24 3.52
C ILE A 226 9.33 -5.72 3.60
N GLY A 227 10.34 -5.20 4.29
CA GLY A 227 10.57 -3.76 4.43
C GLY A 227 11.52 -3.21 3.37
N LEU A 228 11.08 -2.25 2.58
CA LEU A 228 11.89 -1.48 1.64
C LEU A 228 12.51 -0.29 2.40
N CYS A 229 13.56 -0.57 3.19
CA CYS A 229 14.13 0.40 4.13
C CYS A 229 15.50 0.93 3.67
N ASP A 230 16.08 0.39 2.61
CA ASP A 230 17.36 0.81 2.07
C ASP A 230 17.17 2.01 1.12
N GLY A 231 17.21 3.21 1.68
CA GLY A 231 17.03 4.44 0.93
C GLY A 231 15.65 5.08 1.13
N PHE A 232 15.30 5.99 0.23
CA PHE A 232 14.02 6.67 0.25
C PHE A 232 13.10 6.03 -0.80
N VAL A 233 12.03 5.42 -0.34
CA VAL A 233 10.96 4.86 -1.18
C VAL A 233 9.64 5.46 -0.73
N GLY A 234 9.01 6.27 -1.59
CA GLY A 234 7.70 6.88 -1.32
C GLY A 234 6.55 5.93 -1.62
N HIS A 235 5.38 6.24 -1.09
CA HIS A 235 4.14 5.46 -1.25
C HIS A 235 3.84 5.15 -2.73
N PHE A 236 3.75 6.18 -3.55
CA PHE A 236 3.40 6.04 -4.97
C PHE A 236 4.51 5.45 -5.83
N GLN A 237 5.78 5.45 -5.36
CA GLN A 237 6.87 4.83 -6.09
C GLN A 237 6.66 3.32 -6.27
N THR A 238 5.90 2.70 -5.37
CA THR A 238 5.60 1.27 -5.41
C THR A 238 4.83 0.82 -6.66
N PHE A 239 4.15 1.73 -7.35
CA PHE A 239 3.41 1.42 -8.57
C PHE A 239 4.28 1.32 -9.83
N TYR A 240 5.35 2.10 -9.92
CA TYR A 240 6.11 2.24 -11.17
C TYR A 240 7.57 1.76 -11.10
N ASP A 241 8.14 1.62 -9.90
CA ASP A 241 9.53 1.19 -9.75
C ASP A 241 9.70 -0.31 -10.08
N PRO A 242 10.53 -0.64 -11.10
CA PRO A 242 10.71 -2.02 -11.52
C PRO A 242 11.37 -2.92 -10.46
N SER A 243 12.19 -2.36 -9.58
CA SER A 243 12.83 -3.14 -8.52
C SER A 243 11.82 -3.56 -7.45
N ILE A 244 10.83 -2.71 -7.16
CA ILE A 244 9.74 -3.02 -6.24
C ILE A 244 8.79 -4.05 -6.85
N TYR A 245 8.51 -3.91 -8.16
CA TYR A 245 7.75 -4.94 -8.87
C TYR A 245 8.40 -6.33 -8.75
N LEU A 246 9.74 -6.43 -8.84
CA LEU A 246 10.42 -7.73 -8.66
C LEU A 246 10.21 -8.32 -7.26
N VAL A 247 10.07 -7.51 -6.24
CA VAL A 247 9.71 -7.97 -4.88
C VAL A 247 8.28 -8.52 -4.88
N MET A 248 7.33 -7.82 -5.51
CA MET A 248 5.95 -8.30 -5.67
C MET A 248 5.89 -9.60 -6.47
N HIS A 249 6.61 -9.67 -7.59
CA HIS A 249 6.72 -10.88 -8.41
C HIS A 249 7.26 -12.06 -7.61
N THR A 250 8.33 -11.87 -6.84
CA THR A 250 8.90 -12.91 -5.96
C THR A 250 7.87 -13.41 -4.95
N ALA A 251 7.10 -12.51 -4.34
CA ALA A 251 6.03 -12.89 -3.41
C ALA A 251 4.89 -13.67 -4.12
N LEU A 252 4.53 -13.25 -5.35
CA LEU A 252 3.50 -13.92 -6.16
C LEU A 252 3.94 -15.29 -6.68
N THR A 253 5.26 -15.55 -6.80
CA THR A 253 5.82 -16.82 -7.31
C THR A 253 6.42 -17.71 -6.23
N ALA A 254 6.36 -17.28 -4.95
CA ALA A 254 6.81 -18.12 -3.85
C ALA A 254 6.04 -19.45 -3.80
N PRO A 255 6.66 -20.57 -3.43
CA PRO A 255 5.97 -21.86 -3.28
C PRO A 255 4.77 -21.76 -2.34
N LEU A 256 3.70 -22.51 -2.63
CA LEU A 256 2.56 -22.64 -1.73
C LEU A 256 2.84 -23.72 -0.68
N PRO A 257 2.21 -23.68 0.49
CA PRO A 257 2.43 -24.66 1.56
C PRO A 257 2.19 -26.13 1.12
N ASP A 258 1.30 -26.35 0.18
CA ASP A 258 0.89 -27.69 -0.30
C ASP A 258 1.57 -28.13 -1.60
N ASP A 259 2.52 -27.35 -2.17
CA ASP A 259 3.17 -27.69 -3.45
C ASP A 259 4.12 -28.90 -3.38
N GLY A 260 4.10 -29.67 -2.29
CA GLY A 260 4.79 -30.96 -2.17
C GLY A 260 6.32 -30.87 -2.24
N VAL A 261 6.89 -29.70 -2.12
CA VAL A 261 8.30 -29.54 -1.81
C VAL A 261 8.46 -29.92 -0.35
N ALA A 262 8.58 -31.24 -0.08
CA ALA A 262 9.04 -31.70 1.20
C ALA A 262 10.32 -30.91 1.52
N ASP A 263 10.32 -30.17 2.63
CA ASP A 263 11.55 -29.67 3.21
C ASP A 263 12.52 -30.85 3.22
N GLU A 264 13.52 -30.82 2.34
CA GLU A 264 14.67 -31.69 2.54
C GLU A 264 15.12 -31.41 3.97
N PRO A 265 15.18 -32.42 4.85
CA PRO A 265 15.60 -32.20 6.22
C PRO A 265 16.99 -31.58 6.11
N GLY A 266 17.06 -30.28 6.41
CA GLY A 266 18.30 -29.53 6.37
C GLY A 266 19.35 -30.35 7.07
N THR A 267 20.38 -30.73 6.36
CA THR A 267 21.61 -31.28 6.94
C THR A 267 22.09 -30.21 7.91
N ASP A 268 21.81 -30.47 9.17
CA ASP A 268 22.29 -29.72 10.32
C ASP A 268 23.82 -29.57 10.15
N PRO A 269 24.36 -28.38 9.88
CA PRO A 269 25.80 -28.21 9.90
C PRO A 269 26.23 -28.22 11.38
N GLY A 270 26.59 -29.42 11.81
CA GLY A 270 27.27 -29.81 13.02
C GLY A 270 27.33 -28.77 14.12
N SER A 271 26.61 -29.03 15.20
CA SER A 271 26.82 -28.44 16.50
C SER A 271 28.31 -28.59 16.89
N ASP A 272 29.06 -27.50 16.79
CA ASP A 272 30.36 -27.35 17.42
C ASP A 272 30.12 -26.79 18.85
N PRO A 273 30.32 -27.59 19.91
CA PRO A 273 30.19 -27.12 21.26
C PRO A 273 31.49 -26.48 21.72
N GLY A 274 31.64 -25.20 21.57
CA GLY A 274 32.76 -24.51 22.23
C GLY A 274 33.27 -23.25 21.56
N ARG A 275 32.58 -22.13 21.81
CA ARG A 275 33.26 -20.85 21.90
C ARG A 275 32.42 -19.83 22.67
N ASP A 276 32.69 -19.76 23.95
CA ASP A 276 32.38 -18.61 24.81
C ASP A 276 33.34 -17.47 24.44
N ASP A 277 32.79 -16.37 23.90
CA ASP A 277 33.48 -15.07 24.00
C ASP A 277 32.40 -13.97 24.18
N PRO A 278 32.47 -13.19 25.27
CA PRO A 278 31.55 -12.10 25.52
C PRO A 278 32.02 -10.85 24.79
N VAL A 279 31.30 -10.39 23.80
CA VAL A 279 31.51 -9.04 23.26
C VAL A 279 30.51 -8.07 23.91
N SER A 280 31.00 -7.41 24.93
CA SER A 280 30.45 -6.17 25.47
C SER A 280 30.82 -5.01 24.54
N GLY A 281 29.84 -4.27 24.06
CA GLY A 281 30.07 -3.05 23.30
C GLY A 281 28.82 -2.17 23.35
N GLY A 282 28.66 -1.46 24.47
CA GLY A 282 27.68 -0.39 24.60
C GLY A 282 28.14 0.85 23.83
N CYS A 283 27.24 1.46 23.08
CA CYS A 283 27.33 2.87 22.72
C CYS A 283 26.04 3.56 23.08
N ASN A 284 26.11 4.25 24.20
CA ASN A 284 25.12 5.20 24.68
C ASN A 284 25.37 6.53 23.97
N SER A 285 24.42 7.03 23.19
CA SER A 285 24.44 8.42 22.76
C SER A 285 23.10 9.09 23.07
N ASN A 286 23.06 9.76 24.20
CA ASN A 286 22.09 10.79 24.52
C ASN A 286 22.21 11.91 23.49
N GLY A 287 21.18 12.09 22.67
CA GLY A 287 20.97 13.25 21.82
C GLY A 287 19.64 13.89 22.14
N THR A 288 19.66 14.90 22.99
CA THR A 288 18.55 15.82 23.22
C THR A 288 18.35 16.66 21.97
N GLY A 289 17.32 16.38 21.18
CA GLY A 289 16.90 17.16 20.02
C GLY A 289 15.46 17.61 20.17
N GLY A 290 15.27 18.93 20.26
CA GLY A 290 14.03 19.63 20.60
C GLY A 290 12.82 19.25 19.73
N GLN A 291 11.71 19.12 20.42
CA GLN A 291 10.36 19.08 19.83
C GLN A 291 10.10 20.38 19.06
N ARG A 292 10.11 20.28 17.75
CA ARG A 292 9.43 21.26 16.89
C ARG A 292 8.04 20.71 16.59
N THR A 293 7.08 21.19 17.34
CA THR A 293 5.65 21.03 17.07
C THR A 293 5.31 21.78 15.78
N GLY A 294 5.57 21.17 14.64
CA GLY A 294 5.00 21.57 13.36
C GLY A 294 3.59 20.98 13.27
N LEU A 295 2.60 21.88 13.27
CA LEU A 295 1.21 21.55 12.97
C LEU A 295 1.16 20.98 11.53
N LEU A 296 1.25 19.66 11.40
CA LEU A 296 1.04 18.94 10.13
C LEU A 296 -0.47 18.78 9.93
N LEU A 297 -1.10 19.84 9.43
CA LEU A 297 -2.40 19.74 8.80
C LEU A 297 -2.29 18.82 7.60
N VAL A 298 -2.95 17.67 7.72
CA VAL A 298 -3.33 16.77 6.64
C VAL A 298 -2.18 16.16 5.86
N GLY A 299 -1.84 14.92 6.19
CA GLY A 299 -0.96 14.08 5.37
C GLY A 299 -1.42 13.91 3.91
N LEU A 300 -2.65 14.27 3.57
CA LEU A 300 -3.18 14.33 2.22
C LEU A 300 -2.70 15.56 1.42
N ALA A 301 -2.34 16.66 2.08
CA ALA A 301 -1.99 17.92 1.41
C ALA A 301 -0.47 18.18 1.28
N LEU A 302 0.42 17.37 1.86
CA LEU A 302 1.85 17.68 1.99
C LEU A 302 2.78 17.00 0.98
N ALA A 303 2.24 16.29 -0.01
CA ALA A 303 3.04 15.69 -1.08
C ALA A 303 3.30 16.64 -2.27
N ILE A 304 3.09 17.96 -2.13
CA ILE A 304 3.36 18.93 -3.19
C ILE A 304 4.80 19.45 -3.07
N GLY A 305 5.73 18.65 -3.52
CA GLY A 305 7.12 19.03 -3.70
C GLY A 305 7.27 19.98 -4.92
N VAL A 306 7.96 21.08 -4.70
CA VAL A 306 8.21 22.19 -5.61
C VAL A 306 8.85 21.73 -6.92
N GLY A 307 8.05 21.61 -7.97
CA GLY A 307 8.51 21.56 -9.36
C GLY A 307 8.25 22.89 -10.04
N ARG A 308 9.28 23.74 -10.18
CA ARG A 308 9.20 24.99 -10.94
C ARG A 308 8.93 24.67 -12.42
N ARG A 309 7.69 24.81 -12.88
CA ARG A 309 7.41 24.90 -14.32
C ARG A 309 7.73 26.31 -14.82
N ARG A 310 8.71 26.45 -15.73
CA ARG A 310 8.89 27.66 -16.55
C ARG A 310 7.75 27.70 -17.59
N ALA A 311 6.89 28.70 -17.48
CA ALA A 311 5.90 29.01 -18.50
C ALA A 311 6.61 29.29 -19.84
N ARG A 312 6.31 28.51 -20.88
CA ARG A 312 6.68 28.84 -22.26
C ARG A 312 5.66 29.81 -22.81
N VAL A 313 6.07 31.07 -22.95
CA VAL A 313 5.32 32.07 -23.69
C VAL A 313 5.45 31.74 -25.18
N VAL A 314 4.35 31.31 -25.80
CA VAL A 314 4.23 31.25 -27.25
C VAL A 314 3.87 32.66 -27.74
N ARG A 315 4.79 33.37 -28.38
CA ARG A 315 4.49 34.56 -29.22
C ARG A 315 4.06 34.08 -30.61
N ARG A 316 2.93 34.60 -31.02
CA ARG A 316 2.56 34.68 -32.45
C ARG A 316 3.36 35.78 -33.10
#